data_14d1da925001762510464d53c767a5a6
#
_entry.id   14d1da925001762510464d53c767a5a6
#
_cell.length_a   1.000
_cell.length_b   1.000
_cell.length_c   1.000
_cell.angle_alpha   90.00
_cell.angle_beta   90.00
_cell.angle_gamma   90.00
#
_symmetry.space_group_name_H-M   'P 1'
#
loop_
_entity.id
_entity.type
_entity.pdbx_description
1 polymer ?
#
loop_
_entity_poly.entity_id
_entity_poly.type
_entity_poly.pdbx_seq_one_letter_code
_entity_poly.pdbx_strand_id
1 'polypeptide(L)'
;NSLSLRTLAAAQSEDCRGGEEGMTFLGIVGMRDPARPEAGEAVEIFRHAGVTTVMITGDHVDTAYAIARQLGIAGHRSQCITGRELERLDDTSFLKRIKDLRVYARVTPAQKVRIVKGLQLNGEIVAMTGDGVNDAPSLKAADIGVAMGTGVDVAKQAADMILADDNFATIEKAIEEGRGVYENIRKSVIFLLSSNLGELMTMFVAVAMGLASPLKPSHILW
;
A
#
# COMPACT_ATOMS: atom_id res chain seq x y z
N ASN A 1 4.17 10.57 -27.41
CA ASN A 1 3.00 9.82 -26.89
C ASN A 1 2.25 10.65 -25.83
N SER A 2 1.55 11.70 -26.26
CA SER A 2 0.76 12.56 -25.34
C SER A 2 -0.46 11.85 -24.73
N LEU A 3 -0.84 10.68 -25.26
CA LEU A 3 -2.03 9.91 -24.84
C LEU A 3 -1.70 8.69 -23.97
N SER A 4 -0.41 8.44 -23.65
CA SER A 4 0.03 7.30 -22.81
C SER A 4 -0.49 5.92 -23.29
N LEU A 5 -0.62 5.74 -24.61
CA LEU A 5 -1.07 4.51 -25.24
C LEU A 5 0.11 3.53 -25.44
N ARG A 6 -0.11 2.25 -25.21
CA ARG A 6 0.75 1.18 -25.75
C ARG A 6 0.44 1.10 -27.26
N THR A 7 1.44 1.35 -28.09
CA THR A 7 1.25 1.35 -29.54
C THR A 7 1.87 0.12 -30.19
N LEU A 8 1.13 -0.51 -31.08
CA LEU A 8 1.61 -1.54 -31.99
C LEU A 8 1.47 -1.04 -33.42
N ALA A 9 2.53 -1.16 -34.19
CA ALA A 9 2.47 -0.96 -35.64
C ALA A 9 2.14 -2.29 -36.32
N ALA A 10 1.25 -2.26 -37.30
CA ALA A 10 0.91 -3.40 -38.14
C ALA A 10 1.39 -3.14 -39.57
N ALA A 11 2.03 -4.12 -40.16
CA ALA A 11 2.45 -4.11 -41.55
C ALA A 11 2.17 -5.47 -42.19
N GLN A 12 1.92 -5.50 -43.47
CA GLN A 12 1.65 -6.69 -44.26
C GLN A 12 2.74 -6.88 -45.33
N SER A 13 3.22 -8.12 -45.48
CA SER A 13 4.07 -8.52 -46.60
C SER A 13 3.30 -9.50 -47.49
N GLU A 14 3.42 -9.33 -48.80
CA GLU A 14 2.87 -10.27 -49.79
C GLU A 14 3.80 -11.49 -49.98
N ASP A 15 5.06 -11.38 -49.56
CA ASP A 15 6.02 -12.49 -49.66
C ASP A 15 6.23 -13.16 -48.31
N CYS A 16 5.76 -14.43 -48.22
CA CYS A 16 5.82 -15.27 -47.02
C CYS A 16 7.25 -15.79 -46.68
N ARG A 17 8.30 -15.32 -47.34
CA ARG A 17 9.68 -15.79 -47.18
C ARG A 17 10.48 -15.16 -46.04
N GLY A 18 9.82 -14.42 -45.15
CA GLY A 18 10.38 -14.08 -43.82
C GLY A 18 11.39 -12.96 -43.78
N GLY A 19 11.30 -11.97 -44.67
CA GLY A 19 12.08 -10.72 -44.59
C GLY A 19 11.25 -9.53 -44.10
N GLU A 20 11.84 -8.59 -43.36
CA GLU A 20 11.22 -7.30 -43.00
C GLU A 20 11.24 -6.29 -44.16
N GLU A 21 11.80 -6.67 -45.30
CA GLU A 21 11.88 -5.84 -46.51
C GLU A 21 10.60 -5.93 -47.33
N GLY A 22 10.13 -4.80 -47.86
CA GLY A 22 8.93 -4.79 -48.72
C GLY A 22 7.59 -4.82 -47.99
N MET A 23 7.56 -4.59 -46.67
CA MET A 23 6.32 -4.52 -45.91
C MET A 23 5.52 -3.24 -46.22
N THR A 24 4.22 -3.41 -46.43
CA THR A 24 3.27 -2.29 -46.54
C THR A 24 2.75 -1.96 -45.14
N PHE A 25 2.98 -0.72 -44.68
CA PHE A 25 2.47 -0.26 -43.38
C PHE A 25 0.94 -0.14 -43.43
N LEU A 26 0.26 -0.83 -42.52
CA LEU A 26 -1.20 -0.85 -42.42
C LEU A 26 -1.74 0.20 -41.45
N GLY A 27 -1.00 0.47 -40.35
CA GLY A 27 -1.45 1.43 -39.38
C GLY A 27 -0.83 1.22 -38.01
N ILE A 28 -1.25 2.06 -37.05
CA ILE A 28 -0.87 1.99 -35.66
C ILE A 28 -2.12 1.78 -34.82
N VAL A 29 -2.10 0.76 -33.97
CA VAL A 29 -3.16 0.49 -32.97
C VAL A 29 -2.66 1.00 -31.61
N GLY A 30 -3.43 1.88 -31.00
CA GLY A 30 -3.18 2.34 -29.62
C GLY A 30 -4.05 1.54 -28.64
N MET A 31 -3.41 0.89 -27.68
CA MET A 31 -4.10 0.17 -26.60
C MET A 31 -4.02 1.01 -25.33
N ARG A 32 -5.14 1.09 -24.62
CA ARG A 32 -5.21 1.71 -23.30
C ARG A 32 -5.86 0.72 -22.34
N ASP A 33 -5.19 0.51 -21.23
CA ASP A 33 -5.76 -0.22 -20.09
C ASP A 33 -6.20 0.82 -19.05
N PRO A 34 -7.49 1.15 -18.96
CA PRO A 34 -7.97 2.16 -18.03
C PRO A 34 -7.91 1.62 -16.60
N ALA A 35 -7.67 2.52 -15.65
CA ALA A 35 -7.86 2.18 -14.25
C ALA A 35 -9.32 1.77 -14.00
N ARG A 36 -9.53 0.87 -13.03
CA ARG A 36 -10.88 0.47 -12.62
C ARG A 36 -11.66 1.69 -12.14
N PRO A 37 -12.97 1.81 -12.43
CA PRO A 37 -13.77 2.99 -12.07
C PRO A 37 -13.71 3.32 -10.57
N GLU A 38 -13.75 2.31 -9.71
CA GLU A 38 -13.72 2.42 -8.26
C GLU A 38 -12.37 2.86 -7.67
N ALA A 39 -11.27 2.72 -8.44
CA ALA A 39 -9.93 3.00 -7.94
C ALA A 39 -9.73 4.50 -7.58
N GLY A 40 -10.33 5.40 -8.36
CA GLY A 40 -10.24 6.85 -8.10
C GLY A 40 -10.91 7.25 -6.79
N GLU A 41 -12.10 6.72 -6.55
CA GLU A 41 -12.86 6.96 -5.32
C GLU A 41 -12.12 6.39 -4.10
N ALA A 42 -11.59 5.16 -4.21
CA ALA A 42 -10.82 4.54 -3.14
C ALA A 42 -9.56 5.35 -2.78
N VAL A 43 -8.82 5.87 -3.76
CA VAL A 43 -7.64 6.73 -3.52
C VAL A 43 -8.03 8.01 -2.78
N GLU A 44 -9.17 8.62 -3.14
CA GLU A 44 -9.66 9.83 -2.47
C GLU A 44 -10.04 9.54 -1.01
N ILE A 45 -10.72 8.42 -0.75
CA ILE A 45 -11.08 7.99 0.60
C ILE A 45 -9.81 7.71 1.43
N PHE A 46 -8.82 7.01 0.87
CA PHE A 46 -7.54 6.79 1.56
C PHE A 46 -6.86 8.10 1.91
N ARG A 47 -6.86 9.08 1.00
CA ARG A 47 -6.30 10.41 1.26
C ARG A 47 -7.00 11.11 2.43
N HIS A 48 -8.33 11.05 2.50
CA HIS A 48 -9.10 11.59 3.62
C HIS A 48 -8.85 10.83 4.93
N ALA A 49 -8.59 9.53 4.84
CA ALA A 49 -8.22 8.69 5.99
C ALA A 49 -6.76 8.89 6.45
N GLY A 50 -5.99 9.78 5.79
CA GLY A 50 -4.58 10.03 6.09
C GLY A 50 -3.64 8.94 5.58
N VAL A 51 -4.09 8.11 4.62
CA VAL A 51 -3.28 7.07 3.99
C VAL A 51 -2.74 7.60 2.66
N THR A 52 -1.43 7.53 2.49
CA THR A 52 -0.76 7.91 1.25
C THR A 52 -0.70 6.73 0.28
N THR A 53 -1.35 6.87 -0.88
CA THR A 53 -1.30 5.84 -1.92
C THR A 53 -0.04 6.01 -2.77
N VAL A 54 0.66 4.90 -3.01
CA VAL A 54 1.86 4.81 -3.85
C VAL A 54 1.64 3.77 -4.93
N MET A 55 1.95 4.13 -6.18
CA MET A 55 1.83 3.23 -7.31
C MET A 55 3.17 2.59 -7.64
N ILE A 56 3.21 1.26 -7.70
CA ILE A 56 4.37 0.47 -8.13
C ILE A 56 3.95 -0.36 -9.34
N THR A 57 4.62 -0.15 -10.50
CA THR A 57 4.22 -0.80 -11.75
C THR A 57 5.41 -1.23 -12.61
N GLY A 58 5.19 -2.23 -13.46
CA GLY A 58 6.10 -2.63 -14.54
C GLY A 58 6.02 -1.74 -15.79
N ASP A 59 5.04 -0.85 -15.88
CA ASP A 59 4.80 0.00 -17.04
C ASP A 59 5.84 1.11 -17.20
N HIS A 60 5.80 1.73 -18.40
CA HIS A 60 6.62 2.92 -18.67
C HIS A 60 6.20 4.08 -17.77
N VAL A 61 7.17 4.85 -17.34
CA VAL A 61 6.95 5.94 -16.37
C VAL A 61 5.95 7.01 -16.84
N ASP A 62 5.85 7.28 -18.14
CA ASP A 62 4.90 8.27 -18.66
C ASP A 62 3.46 7.73 -18.63
N THR A 63 3.28 6.43 -18.89
CA THR A 63 2.00 5.74 -18.73
C THR A 63 1.59 5.70 -17.26
N ALA A 64 2.52 5.31 -16.39
CA ALA A 64 2.28 5.26 -14.94
C ALA A 64 1.93 6.64 -14.38
N TYR A 65 2.64 7.71 -14.81
CA TYR A 65 2.32 9.07 -14.39
C TYR A 65 0.93 9.53 -14.86
N ALA A 66 0.55 9.22 -16.12
CA ALA A 66 -0.76 9.59 -16.62
C ALA A 66 -1.90 8.93 -15.81
N ILE A 67 -1.76 7.65 -15.50
CA ILE A 67 -2.73 6.91 -14.66
C ILE A 67 -2.72 7.47 -13.24
N ALA A 68 -1.56 7.66 -12.64
CA ALA A 68 -1.44 8.19 -11.28
C ALA A 68 -2.02 9.60 -11.14
N ARG A 69 -1.86 10.44 -12.17
CA ARG A 69 -2.47 11.77 -12.22
C ARG A 69 -4.00 11.70 -12.33
N GLN A 70 -4.51 10.79 -13.15
CA GLN A 70 -5.95 10.57 -13.29
C GLN A 70 -6.59 10.10 -11.98
N LEU A 71 -5.89 9.26 -11.22
CA LEU A 71 -6.32 8.72 -9.93
C LEU A 71 -6.05 9.67 -8.74
N GLY A 72 -5.41 10.82 -8.95
CA GLY A 72 -5.05 11.74 -7.86
C GLY A 72 -3.88 11.27 -6.98
N ILE A 73 -3.11 10.25 -7.40
CA ILE A 73 -1.95 9.71 -6.67
C ILE A 73 -0.75 10.64 -6.79
N ALA A 74 -0.49 11.19 -7.98
CA ALA A 74 0.63 12.08 -8.25
C ALA A 74 0.18 13.35 -8.97
N GLY A 75 0.59 14.52 -8.45
CA GLY A 75 0.32 15.82 -9.06
C GLY A 75 1.38 16.25 -10.06
N HIS A 76 2.64 15.86 -9.85
CA HIS A 76 3.79 16.29 -10.63
C HIS A 76 4.65 15.12 -11.09
N ARG A 77 5.26 15.27 -12.28
CA ARG A 77 6.16 14.25 -12.83
C ARG A 77 7.40 13.98 -11.96
N SER A 78 7.82 14.96 -11.16
CA SER A 78 8.93 14.81 -10.19
C SER A 78 8.66 13.80 -9.08
N GLN A 79 7.39 13.46 -8.84
CA GLN A 79 6.97 12.41 -7.89
C GLN A 79 7.11 10.98 -8.44
N CYS A 80 7.58 10.85 -9.69
CA CYS A 80 7.76 9.57 -10.35
C CYS A 80 9.25 9.26 -10.48
N ILE A 81 9.61 7.98 -10.26
CA ILE A 81 10.97 7.47 -10.45
C ILE A 81 10.94 6.14 -11.19
N THR A 82 11.95 5.88 -12.00
CA THR A 82 12.14 4.59 -12.67
C THR A 82 13.03 3.66 -11.83
N GLY A 83 12.92 2.35 -12.04
CA GLY A 83 13.80 1.37 -11.39
C GLY A 83 15.28 1.65 -11.64
N ARG A 84 15.66 2.11 -12.84
CA ARG A 84 17.04 2.51 -13.17
C ARG A 84 17.52 3.73 -12.38
N GLU A 85 16.67 4.73 -12.20
CA GLU A 85 16.99 5.91 -11.40
C GLU A 85 17.08 5.53 -9.92
N LEU A 86 16.16 4.67 -9.45
CA LEU A 86 16.16 4.15 -8.09
C LEU A 86 17.44 3.38 -7.74
N GLU A 87 17.97 2.61 -8.69
CA GLU A 87 19.20 1.84 -8.53
C GLU A 87 20.45 2.73 -8.37
N ARG A 88 20.44 3.89 -9.01
CA ARG A 88 21.55 4.87 -8.93
C ARG A 88 21.55 5.70 -7.65
N LEU A 89 20.43 5.70 -6.91
CA LEU A 89 20.37 6.41 -5.64
C LEU A 89 21.00 5.57 -4.53
N ASP A 90 21.94 6.19 -3.81
CA ASP A 90 22.39 5.68 -2.52
C ASP A 90 21.26 5.71 -1.49
N ASP A 91 21.37 4.94 -0.42
CA ASP A 91 20.30 4.78 0.55
C ASP A 91 19.95 6.09 1.26
N THR A 92 20.95 6.93 1.54
CA THR A 92 20.72 8.24 2.18
C THR A 92 19.90 9.17 1.30
N SER A 93 20.23 9.27 0.02
CA SER A 93 19.50 10.08 -0.96
C SER A 93 18.12 9.50 -1.23
N PHE A 94 18.00 8.18 -1.27
CA PHE A 94 16.71 7.51 -1.42
C PHE A 94 15.77 7.81 -0.24
N LEU A 95 16.23 7.65 1.00
CA LEU A 95 15.42 7.91 2.20
C LEU A 95 14.96 9.36 2.31
N LYS A 96 15.75 10.33 1.84
CA LYS A 96 15.33 11.73 1.78
C LYS A 96 14.23 11.95 0.74
N ARG A 97 14.31 11.27 -0.40
CA ARG A 97 13.43 11.48 -1.55
C ARG A 97 12.14 10.67 -1.49
N ILE A 98 12.13 9.53 -0.76
CA ILE A 98 11.01 8.59 -0.72
C ILE A 98 9.70 9.24 -0.23
N LYS A 99 9.78 10.25 0.64
CA LYS A 99 8.61 11.00 1.15
C LYS A 99 7.82 11.73 0.07
N ASP A 100 8.51 12.15 -1.00
CA ASP A 100 7.90 12.89 -2.11
C ASP A 100 7.50 11.98 -3.27
N LEU A 101 8.06 10.77 -3.32
CA LEU A 101 7.79 9.82 -4.40
C LEU A 101 6.41 9.17 -4.23
N ARG A 102 5.68 9.08 -5.35
CA ARG A 102 4.34 8.48 -5.43
C ARG A 102 4.22 7.40 -6.49
N VAL A 103 5.12 7.38 -7.47
CA VAL A 103 5.08 6.44 -8.59
C VAL A 103 6.46 5.84 -8.84
N TYR A 104 6.52 4.53 -8.82
CA TYR A 104 7.70 3.72 -9.11
C TYR A 104 7.43 2.88 -10.35
N ALA A 105 8.10 3.19 -11.45
CA ALA A 105 7.88 2.57 -12.75
C ALA A 105 9.03 1.64 -13.15
N ARG A 106 8.72 0.52 -13.81
CA ARG A 106 9.70 -0.49 -14.26
C ARG A 106 10.65 -0.96 -13.16
N VAL A 107 10.08 -1.26 -12.00
CA VAL A 107 10.85 -1.75 -10.84
C VAL A 107 10.91 -3.28 -10.82
N THR A 108 12.03 -3.80 -10.32
CA THR A 108 12.24 -5.23 -10.08
C THR A 108 11.64 -5.66 -8.73
N PRO A 109 11.42 -6.97 -8.50
CA PRO A 109 10.95 -7.47 -7.20
C PRO A 109 11.84 -7.05 -6.03
N ALA A 110 13.17 -7.05 -6.20
CA ALA A 110 14.11 -6.59 -5.18
C ALA A 110 13.93 -5.11 -4.86
N GLN A 111 13.67 -4.29 -5.88
CA GLN A 111 13.40 -2.86 -5.70
C GLN A 111 12.07 -2.60 -5.00
N LYS A 112 11.03 -3.44 -5.21
CA LYS A 112 9.77 -3.36 -4.46
C LYS A 112 10.03 -3.55 -2.95
N VAL A 113 10.83 -4.53 -2.58
CA VAL A 113 11.23 -4.75 -1.18
C VAL A 113 12.02 -3.55 -0.63
N ARG A 114 12.94 -2.97 -1.43
CA ARG A 114 13.70 -1.77 -1.05
C ARG A 114 12.78 -0.58 -0.80
N ILE A 115 11.74 -0.39 -1.61
CA ILE A 115 10.74 0.68 -1.43
C ILE A 115 9.98 0.49 -0.11
N VAL A 116 9.46 -0.71 0.14
CA VAL A 116 8.75 -1.04 1.38
C VAL A 116 9.63 -0.74 2.60
N LYS A 117 10.85 -1.29 2.63
CA LYS A 117 11.80 -1.05 3.73
C LYS A 117 12.18 0.41 3.88
N GLY A 118 12.34 1.14 2.79
CA GLY A 118 12.63 2.56 2.82
C GLY A 118 11.52 3.38 3.45
N LEU A 119 10.25 3.07 3.17
CA LEU A 119 9.10 3.70 3.81
C LEU A 119 9.06 3.37 5.30
N GLN A 120 9.26 2.10 5.69
CA GLN A 120 9.32 1.67 7.09
C GLN A 120 10.44 2.37 7.87
N LEU A 121 11.64 2.52 7.28
CA LEU A 121 12.75 3.27 7.89
C LEU A 121 12.45 4.76 8.08
N ASN A 122 11.53 5.31 7.31
CA ASN A 122 11.02 6.68 7.50
C ASN A 122 9.87 6.77 8.53
N GLY A 123 9.54 5.67 9.21
CA GLY A 123 8.51 5.61 10.26
C GLY A 123 7.09 5.41 9.74
N GLU A 124 6.93 5.06 8.46
CA GLU A 124 5.62 4.77 7.88
C GLU A 124 5.22 3.31 8.12
N ILE A 125 3.93 3.06 8.36
CA ILE A 125 3.33 1.73 8.37
C ILE A 125 2.88 1.43 6.94
N VAL A 126 3.42 0.36 6.35
CA VAL A 126 3.28 0.06 4.93
C VAL A 126 2.34 -1.11 4.71
N ALA A 127 1.24 -0.87 4.02
CA ALA A 127 0.44 -1.93 3.40
C ALA A 127 0.89 -2.11 1.93
N MET A 128 1.18 -3.34 1.53
CA MET A 128 1.56 -3.70 0.16
C MET A 128 0.49 -4.57 -0.46
N THR A 129 0.04 -4.20 -1.67
CA THR A 129 -0.88 -5.04 -2.45
C THR A 129 -0.15 -5.72 -3.61
N GLY A 130 -0.54 -6.95 -3.94
CA GLY A 130 0.04 -7.69 -5.06
C GLY A 130 -0.74 -8.95 -5.39
N ASP A 131 -0.55 -9.46 -6.62
CA ASP A 131 -1.25 -10.62 -7.15
C ASP A 131 -0.30 -11.67 -7.73
N GLY A 132 0.95 -11.30 -7.99
CA GLY A 132 1.95 -12.12 -8.68
C GLY A 132 3.02 -12.75 -7.78
N VAL A 133 3.71 -13.75 -8.32
CA VAL A 133 4.89 -14.38 -7.67
C VAL A 133 5.96 -13.35 -7.32
N ASN A 134 6.12 -12.33 -8.19
CA ASN A 134 7.10 -11.26 -8.02
C ASN A 134 6.77 -10.30 -6.87
N ASP A 135 5.54 -10.34 -6.36
CA ASP A 135 5.08 -9.49 -5.27
C ASP A 135 5.26 -10.15 -3.89
N ALA A 136 5.32 -11.49 -3.84
CA ALA A 136 5.41 -12.23 -2.59
C ALA A 136 6.52 -11.75 -1.64
N PRO A 137 7.76 -11.45 -2.09
CA PRO A 137 8.78 -10.92 -1.18
C PRO A 137 8.44 -9.55 -0.60
N SER A 138 7.77 -8.68 -1.36
CA SER A 138 7.37 -7.35 -0.90
C SER A 138 6.11 -7.38 -0.03
N LEU A 139 5.16 -8.29 -0.32
CA LEU A 139 4.02 -8.58 0.54
C LEU A 139 4.49 -9.00 1.94
N LYS A 140 5.43 -9.96 1.99
CA LYS A 140 5.99 -10.45 3.25
C LYS A 140 6.84 -9.42 3.99
N ALA A 141 7.45 -8.46 3.28
CA ALA A 141 8.28 -7.42 3.88
C ALA A 141 7.48 -6.23 4.42
N ALA A 142 6.24 -6.04 3.98
CA ALA A 142 5.35 -5.00 4.44
C ALA A 142 4.86 -5.26 5.88
N ASP A 143 4.33 -4.24 6.53
CA ASP A 143 3.66 -4.40 7.83
C ASP A 143 2.30 -5.10 7.67
N ILE A 144 1.67 -4.92 6.50
CA ILE A 144 0.45 -5.60 6.11
C ILE A 144 0.56 -5.99 4.63
N GLY A 145 0.70 -7.29 4.34
CA GLY A 145 0.62 -7.84 2.99
C GLY A 145 -0.83 -8.10 2.59
N VAL A 146 -1.26 -7.63 1.43
CA VAL A 146 -2.63 -7.81 0.92
C VAL A 146 -2.58 -8.47 -0.46
N ALA A 147 -3.07 -9.69 -0.59
CA ALA A 147 -3.15 -10.40 -1.86
C ALA A 147 -4.53 -10.25 -2.50
N MET A 148 -4.56 -10.25 -3.84
CA MET A 148 -5.82 -10.33 -4.57
C MET A 148 -6.38 -11.75 -4.53
N GLY A 149 -7.71 -11.91 -4.53
CA GLY A 149 -8.40 -13.21 -4.50
C GLY A 149 -8.11 -14.07 -5.73
N THR A 150 -7.95 -13.45 -6.91
CA THR A 150 -7.53 -14.10 -8.14
C THR A 150 -6.00 -14.22 -8.27
N GLY A 151 -5.24 -13.67 -7.31
CA GLY A 151 -3.79 -13.76 -7.28
C GLY A 151 -3.28 -15.21 -7.15
N VAL A 152 -2.00 -15.38 -7.48
CA VAL A 152 -1.34 -16.70 -7.38
C VAL A 152 -1.19 -17.14 -5.93
N ASP A 153 -1.16 -18.46 -5.69
CA ASP A 153 -1.10 -19.03 -4.34
C ASP A 153 0.13 -18.55 -3.54
N VAL A 154 1.26 -18.35 -4.21
CA VAL A 154 2.48 -17.83 -3.56
C VAL A 154 2.28 -16.41 -3.00
N ALA A 155 1.55 -15.54 -3.71
CA ALA A 155 1.21 -14.21 -3.21
C ALA A 155 0.24 -14.30 -2.03
N LYS A 156 -0.79 -15.16 -2.11
CA LYS A 156 -1.75 -15.39 -1.02
C LYS A 156 -1.08 -15.94 0.25
N GLN A 157 -0.13 -16.86 0.11
CA GLN A 157 0.61 -17.40 1.24
C GLN A 157 1.58 -16.40 1.87
N ALA A 158 2.02 -15.39 1.12
CA ALA A 158 2.91 -14.34 1.61
C ALA A 158 2.16 -13.16 2.25
N ALA A 159 0.85 -13.08 2.06
CA ALA A 159 0.00 -11.99 2.53
C ALA A 159 -0.66 -12.29 3.87
N ASP A 160 -0.95 -11.22 4.62
CA ASP A 160 -1.71 -11.27 5.89
C ASP A 160 -3.22 -11.22 5.64
N MET A 161 -3.63 -10.65 4.49
CA MET A 161 -5.03 -10.48 4.10
C MET A 161 -5.22 -10.85 2.63
N ILE A 162 -6.39 -11.40 2.29
CA ILE A 162 -6.80 -11.70 0.91
C ILE A 162 -8.09 -10.96 0.59
N LEU A 163 -8.08 -10.17 -0.49
CA LEU A 163 -9.26 -9.49 -1.02
C LEU A 163 -10.06 -10.46 -1.90
N ALA A 164 -11.08 -11.09 -1.35
CA ALA A 164 -11.86 -12.12 -2.04
C ALA A 164 -12.62 -11.59 -3.27
N ASP A 165 -12.94 -10.31 -3.29
CA ASP A 165 -13.65 -9.62 -4.36
C ASP A 165 -12.73 -8.91 -5.38
N ASP A 166 -11.42 -9.03 -5.22
CA ASP A 166 -10.41 -8.32 -6.03
C ASP A 166 -10.60 -6.79 -6.09
N ASN A 167 -11.32 -6.24 -5.14
CA ASN A 167 -11.65 -4.82 -5.13
C ASN A 167 -10.73 -4.06 -4.17
N PHE A 168 -9.92 -3.18 -4.73
CA PHE A 168 -9.03 -2.30 -3.95
C PHE A 168 -9.80 -1.40 -2.96
N ALA A 169 -11.04 -1.02 -3.28
CA ALA A 169 -11.88 -0.23 -2.38
C ALA A 169 -12.25 -0.98 -1.07
N THR A 170 -12.22 -2.31 -1.06
CA THR A 170 -12.48 -3.12 0.14
C THR A 170 -11.42 -2.94 1.23
N ILE A 171 -10.21 -2.48 0.86
CA ILE A 171 -9.15 -2.12 1.83
C ILE A 171 -9.61 -0.98 2.74
N GLU A 172 -10.43 -0.06 2.24
CA GLU A 172 -11.03 1.03 3.05
C GLU A 172 -11.78 0.47 4.24
N LYS A 173 -12.69 -0.49 3.99
CA LYS A 173 -13.48 -1.14 5.06
C LYS A 173 -12.58 -1.84 6.06
N ALA A 174 -11.52 -2.50 5.59
CA ALA A 174 -10.55 -3.15 6.47
C ALA A 174 -9.81 -2.14 7.36
N ILE A 175 -9.47 -0.96 6.84
CA ILE A 175 -8.86 0.13 7.62
C ILE A 175 -9.84 0.68 8.65
N GLU A 176 -11.10 0.90 8.28
CA GLU A 176 -12.15 1.39 9.19
C GLU A 176 -12.38 0.41 10.34
N GLU A 177 -12.59 -0.87 10.03
CA GLU A 177 -12.76 -1.93 11.03
C GLU A 177 -11.53 -2.07 11.94
N GLY A 178 -10.33 -2.07 11.36
CA GLY A 178 -9.09 -2.14 12.13
C GLY A 178 -8.93 -0.97 13.11
N ARG A 179 -9.28 0.25 12.71
CA ARG A 179 -9.30 1.43 13.58
C ARG A 179 -10.36 1.29 14.68
N GLY A 180 -11.55 0.78 14.35
CA GLY A 180 -12.60 0.50 15.32
C GLY A 180 -12.16 -0.51 16.38
N VAL A 181 -11.52 -1.60 15.98
CA VAL A 181 -10.95 -2.58 16.90
C VAL A 181 -9.89 -1.96 17.81
N TYR A 182 -8.97 -1.17 17.25
CA TYR A 182 -7.94 -0.47 18.03
C TYR A 182 -8.54 0.48 19.06
N GLU A 183 -9.56 1.27 18.70
CA GLU A 183 -10.25 2.15 19.65
C GLU A 183 -10.93 1.38 20.77
N ASN A 184 -11.55 0.25 20.48
CA ASN A 184 -12.19 -0.58 21.48
C ASN A 184 -11.16 -1.18 22.45
N ILE A 185 -10.02 -1.66 21.95
CA ILE A 185 -8.91 -2.13 22.80
C ILE A 185 -8.41 -0.99 23.68
N ARG A 186 -8.18 0.20 23.11
CA ARG A 186 -7.75 1.39 23.85
C ARG A 186 -8.72 1.77 24.98
N LYS A 187 -10.02 1.78 24.69
CA LYS A 187 -11.06 2.07 25.68
C LYS A 187 -11.03 1.05 26.80
N SER A 188 -10.90 -0.24 26.49
CA SER A 188 -10.83 -1.33 27.47
C SER A 188 -9.59 -1.19 28.37
N VAL A 189 -8.42 -0.89 27.78
CA VAL A 189 -7.18 -0.69 28.55
C VAL A 189 -7.30 0.53 29.47
N ILE A 190 -7.83 1.65 28.98
CA ILE A 190 -8.04 2.85 29.79
C ILE A 190 -9.02 2.57 30.94
N PHE A 191 -10.10 1.84 30.68
CA PHE A 191 -11.05 1.45 31.71
C PHE A 191 -10.39 0.63 32.81
N LEU A 192 -9.63 -0.42 32.45
CA LEU A 192 -8.92 -1.26 33.41
C LEU A 192 -7.90 -0.47 34.25
N LEU A 193 -7.11 0.38 33.59
CA LEU A 193 -6.13 1.23 34.29
C LEU A 193 -6.80 2.22 35.23
N SER A 194 -7.91 2.83 34.82
CA SER A 194 -8.66 3.79 35.64
C SER A 194 -9.30 3.10 36.84
N SER A 195 -9.84 1.90 36.67
CA SER A 195 -10.39 1.10 37.77
C SER A 195 -9.31 0.77 38.79
N ASN A 196 -8.18 0.22 38.35
CA ASN A 196 -7.07 -0.15 39.22
C ASN A 196 -6.49 1.07 39.94
N LEU A 197 -6.38 2.22 39.25
CA LEU A 197 -5.92 3.46 39.87
C LEU A 197 -6.93 3.95 40.93
N GLY A 198 -8.24 3.85 40.66
CA GLY A 198 -9.29 4.16 41.60
C GLY A 198 -9.20 3.33 42.89
N GLU A 199 -8.95 2.02 42.74
CA GLU A 199 -8.73 1.12 43.87
C GLU A 199 -7.51 1.50 44.70
N LEU A 200 -6.36 1.76 44.05
CA LEU A 200 -5.14 2.21 44.71
C LEU A 200 -5.34 3.56 45.45
N MET A 201 -6.01 4.50 44.83
CA MET A 201 -6.30 5.80 45.44
C MET A 201 -7.24 5.65 46.62
N THR A 202 -8.24 4.79 46.54
CA THR A 202 -9.16 4.50 47.66
C THR A 202 -8.41 3.91 48.85
N MET A 203 -7.52 2.94 48.61
CA MET A 203 -6.65 2.37 49.65
C MET A 203 -5.72 3.42 50.25
N PHE A 204 -5.08 4.25 49.43
CA PHE A 204 -4.18 5.32 49.87
C PHE A 204 -4.90 6.30 50.77
N VAL A 205 -6.08 6.80 50.36
CA VAL A 205 -6.88 7.73 51.15
C VAL A 205 -7.31 7.11 52.46
N ALA A 206 -7.77 5.86 52.48
CA ALA A 206 -8.18 5.18 53.71
C ALA A 206 -7.01 5.07 54.69
N VAL A 207 -5.83 4.68 54.26
CA VAL A 207 -4.63 4.61 55.09
C VAL A 207 -4.22 5.98 55.61
N ALA A 208 -4.22 7.03 54.75
CA ALA A 208 -3.88 8.40 55.12
C ALA A 208 -4.85 8.96 56.18
N MET A 209 -6.11 8.58 56.15
CA MET A 209 -7.14 9.02 57.12
C MET A 209 -7.21 8.11 58.36
N GLY A 210 -6.39 7.07 58.50
CA GLY A 210 -6.41 6.14 59.60
C GLY A 210 -7.66 5.25 59.65
N LEU A 211 -8.35 5.08 58.52
CA LEU A 211 -9.55 4.23 58.41
C LEU A 211 -9.16 2.78 58.18
N ALA A 212 -10.05 1.86 58.53
CA ALA A 212 -9.88 0.45 58.24
C ALA A 212 -9.86 0.25 56.70
N SER A 213 -9.04 -0.71 56.22
CA SER A 213 -8.93 -0.99 54.77
C SER A 213 -10.30 -1.28 54.14
N PRO A 214 -10.77 -0.49 53.17
CA PRO A 214 -12.08 -0.65 52.54
C PRO A 214 -12.14 -1.86 51.60
N LEU A 215 -10.97 -2.34 51.11
CA LEU A 215 -10.86 -3.47 50.22
C LEU A 215 -10.16 -4.64 50.87
N LYS A 216 -10.77 -5.81 50.79
CA LYS A 216 -10.14 -7.09 51.20
C LYS A 216 -9.44 -7.67 49.96
N PRO A 217 -8.40 -8.54 50.14
CA PRO A 217 -7.72 -9.17 49.01
C PRO A 217 -8.66 -9.90 48.05
N SER A 218 -9.79 -10.45 48.55
CA SER A 218 -10.82 -11.09 47.74
C SER A 218 -11.61 -10.14 46.84
N HIS A 219 -11.61 -8.81 47.09
CA HIS A 219 -12.30 -7.83 46.28
C HIS A 219 -11.43 -7.31 45.11
N ILE A 220 -10.12 -7.57 45.19
CA ILE A 220 -9.15 -7.14 44.12
C ILE A 220 -9.04 -8.23 43.04
N LEU A 221 -9.48 -9.45 43.31
CA LEU A 221 -9.40 -10.61 42.42
C LEU A 221 -10.62 -10.77 41.49
N TRP A 222 -11.60 -9.87 41.56
CA TRP A 222 -12.82 -9.91 40.73
C TRP A 222 -12.78 -8.77 39.67
#